data_bcdb3998f73e5e8cea1541844897ec74
#
_entry.id   bcdb3998f73e5e8cea1541844897ec74
#
_cell.length_a   1.000
_cell.length_b   1.000
_cell.length_c   1.000
_cell.angle_alpha   90.00
_cell.angle_beta   90.00
_cell.angle_gamma   90.00
#
_symmetry.space_group_name_H-M   'P 1'
#
loop_
_entity.id
_entity.type
_entity.pdbx_description
1 polymer ?
#
loop_
_entity_poly.entity_id
_entity_poly.type
_entity_poly.pdbx_seq_one_letter_code
_entity_poly.pdbx_strand_id
1 'polypeptide(L)'
;MRDSYRSFMRQSPTNLARFILLAASLSCAAQQAGLAPTPPMGWNSWDAYGTTVREDQVKANADVMARDLAKYGWQYIVVDIQWYQPTAQGHDYQPGASLTMDDYGRLTPALNKFPSAANGAGFKPLADYIHSKGLKFGIHIMRGIPRQAVEKNLPIKGTQYHAADIADKENACRWNPDMWGVDTTKPGAQAYYDSIAELYASWGVDFVKADDMGSHLYQPAEIKALRLALNKTGRPIVLSISPGPAPLSEAEFFEKYAQMWRISDDFWDDWKLLRQQFDYTRDWAEFVGKNNTWPDADMLALGKLRAAEKEGGVPTKFTPDEQQTVMTLWSIFRSPLIFGGDLPSNDAATTALITNEEVLAVNQHSSGGHQVLERGNIRAWLADAPEAGDHDVAVFNLGSTEEQVDLSWSDLGLQSTRVAVRDLWLKKSLGESDRLRIKLRPHASALFRVGSGPIGSASAFLTKQ
;
A
#
# COMPACT_ATOMS: atom_id res chain seq x y z
N MET A 1 45.50 60.38 9.05
CA MET A 1 46.02 59.67 7.89
C MET A 1 45.88 58.18 8.09
N ARG A 2 44.93 57.57 7.54
CA ARG A 2 44.62 56.19 7.21
C ARG A 2 43.13 55.91 7.37
N ASP A 3 42.40 56.20 6.31
CA ASP A 3 41.04 55.74 6.12
C ASP A 3 41.06 54.28 5.72
N SER A 4 40.39 53.46 6.50
CA SER A 4 40.11 52.05 6.17
C SER A 4 38.67 51.88 5.79
N TYR A 5 38.44 51.70 4.49
CA TYR A 5 37.15 51.35 3.91
C TYR A 5 36.68 49.97 4.40
N ARG A 6 35.54 49.92 5.11
CA ARG A 6 34.77 48.70 5.34
C ARG A 6 33.79 48.54 4.18
N SER A 7 34.06 47.57 3.32
CA SER A 7 33.12 47.07 2.30
C SER A 7 32.05 46.19 2.95
N PHE A 8 30.83 46.69 3.10
CA PHE A 8 29.66 45.88 3.44
C PHE A 8 29.15 45.20 2.15
N MET A 9 29.39 43.92 2.01
CA MET A 9 28.67 43.12 0.99
C MET A 9 27.19 43.05 1.34
N ARG A 10 26.36 43.76 0.59
CA ARG A 10 24.91 43.58 0.58
C ARG A 10 24.61 42.24 -0.10
N GLN A 11 24.28 41.22 0.67
CA GLN A 11 23.70 40.00 0.12
C GLN A 11 22.31 40.33 -0.43
N SER A 12 22.06 39.99 -1.69
CA SER A 12 20.79 40.20 -2.36
C SER A 12 19.70 39.31 -1.74
N PRO A 13 18.49 39.82 -1.42
CA PRO A 13 17.40 39.03 -0.83
C PRO A 13 16.96 37.84 -1.69
N THR A 14 17.27 37.84 -3.00
CA THR A 14 16.99 36.74 -3.93
C THR A 14 17.82 35.48 -3.65
N ASN A 15 19.03 35.60 -3.08
CA ASN A 15 19.85 34.44 -2.75
C ASN A 15 19.37 33.74 -1.46
N LEU A 16 18.89 34.50 -0.48
CA LEU A 16 18.35 33.93 0.76
C LEU A 16 17.05 33.15 0.52
N ALA A 17 16.16 33.66 -0.34
CA ALA A 17 14.93 32.96 -0.75
C ALA A 17 15.21 31.67 -1.53
N ARG A 18 16.23 31.63 -2.38
CA ARG A 18 16.66 30.42 -3.10
C ARG A 18 17.27 29.37 -2.15
N PHE A 19 18.06 29.76 -1.15
CA PHE A 19 18.61 28.86 -0.15
C PHE A 19 17.52 28.27 0.78
N ILE A 20 16.53 29.06 1.16
CA ILE A 20 15.40 28.59 1.99
C ILE A 20 14.51 27.65 1.20
N LEU A 21 14.24 27.90 -0.07
CA LEU A 21 13.47 27.00 -0.95
C LEU A 21 14.23 25.69 -1.23
N LEU A 22 15.55 25.71 -1.40
CA LEU A 22 16.37 24.52 -1.61
C LEU A 22 16.46 23.68 -0.30
N ALA A 23 16.61 24.31 0.85
CA ALA A 23 16.64 23.63 2.15
C ALA A 23 15.28 23.01 2.50
N ALA A 24 14.16 23.69 2.17
CA ALA A 24 12.81 23.17 2.37
C ALA A 24 12.50 21.99 1.44
N SER A 25 12.99 22.00 0.19
CA SER A 25 12.80 20.89 -0.74
C SER A 25 13.65 19.67 -0.37
N LEU A 26 14.86 19.85 0.14
CA LEU A 26 15.73 18.79 0.62
C LEU A 26 15.18 18.14 1.91
N SER A 27 14.62 18.94 2.83
CA SER A 27 13.98 18.40 4.05
C SER A 27 12.69 17.62 3.74
N CYS A 28 11.91 18.05 2.76
CA CYS A 28 10.69 17.36 2.34
C CYS A 28 11.01 16.02 1.65
N ALA A 29 12.03 15.97 0.78
CA ALA A 29 12.48 14.74 0.13
C ALA A 29 13.07 13.74 1.14
N ALA A 30 13.86 14.21 2.11
CA ALA A 30 14.41 13.37 3.17
C ALA A 30 13.31 12.82 4.11
N GLN A 31 12.27 13.59 4.37
CA GLN A 31 11.13 13.16 5.17
C GLN A 31 10.30 12.08 4.45
N GLN A 32 10.15 12.15 3.13
CA GLN A 32 9.44 11.13 2.34
C GLN A 32 10.23 9.82 2.23
N ALA A 33 11.52 9.88 2.04
CA ALA A 33 12.38 8.70 1.89
C ALA A 33 12.38 7.77 3.12
N GLY A 34 12.03 8.28 4.31
CA GLY A 34 11.94 7.51 5.55
C GLY A 34 10.56 6.92 5.87
N LEU A 35 9.50 7.24 5.09
CA LEU A 35 8.13 6.85 5.44
C LEU A 35 7.84 5.36 5.23
N ALA A 36 8.38 4.76 4.18
CA ALA A 36 8.19 3.35 3.84
C ALA A 36 9.51 2.74 3.35
N PRO A 37 10.51 2.52 4.24
CA PRO A 37 11.82 2.02 3.84
C PRO A 37 11.77 0.61 3.25
N THR A 38 10.73 -0.14 3.57
CA THR A 38 10.39 -1.44 2.97
C THR A 38 8.93 -1.42 2.53
N PRO A 39 8.47 -2.37 1.66
CA PRO A 39 7.06 -2.45 1.29
C PRO A 39 6.17 -2.50 2.53
N PRO A 40 5.15 -1.62 2.67
CA PRO A 40 4.23 -1.66 3.80
C PRO A 40 3.56 -3.02 3.97
N MET A 41 3.45 -3.48 5.22
CA MET A 41 2.72 -4.70 5.59
C MET A 41 1.60 -4.35 6.57
N GLY A 42 0.37 -4.81 6.28
CA GLY A 42 -0.77 -4.45 7.11
C GLY A 42 -2.03 -5.22 6.78
N TRP A 43 -3.12 -4.75 7.34
CA TRP A 43 -4.49 -5.21 7.10
C TRP A 43 -5.36 -4.06 6.65
N ASN A 44 -6.30 -4.33 5.75
CA ASN A 44 -7.32 -3.39 5.33
C ASN A 44 -8.69 -4.06 5.41
N SER A 45 -9.70 -3.31 5.83
CA SER A 45 -11.03 -3.85 6.14
C SER A 45 -11.89 -4.16 4.92
N TRP A 46 -11.49 -3.76 3.70
CA TRP A 46 -12.39 -3.78 2.53
C TRP A 46 -12.86 -5.19 2.16
N ASP A 47 -11.94 -6.12 1.90
CA ASP A 47 -12.32 -7.43 1.38
C ASP A 47 -13.19 -8.24 2.36
N ALA A 48 -12.96 -8.05 3.67
CA ALA A 48 -13.74 -8.71 4.71
C ALA A 48 -15.07 -8.00 4.97
N TYR A 49 -15.06 -6.67 5.19
CA TYR A 49 -16.20 -5.98 5.77
C TYR A 49 -16.83 -4.91 4.86
N GLY A 50 -16.26 -4.66 3.68
CA GLY A 50 -16.75 -3.67 2.73
C GLY A 50 -17.06 -2.33 3.41
N THR A 51 -18.19 -1.74 3.03
CA THR A 51 -18.64 -0.45 3.58
C THR A 51 -19.13 -0.53 5.01
N THR A 52 -19.29 -1.75 5.59
CA THR A 52 -19.96 -1.98 6.89
C THR A 52 -19.01 -2.06 8.08
N VAL A 53 -17.70 -1.91 7.87
CA VAL A 53 -16.68 -2.03 8.91
C VAL A 53 -17.03 -1.24 10.19
N ARG A 54 -16.80 -1.86 11.37
CA ARG A 54 -17.10 -1.29 12.69
C ARG A 54 -15.86 -1.34 13.59
N GLU A 55 -15.90 -0.51 14.62
CA GLU A 55 -14.81 -0.35 15.60
C GLU A 55 -14.42 -1.66 16.30
N ASP A 56 -15.40 -2.49 16.68
CA ASP A 56 -15.17 -3.78 17.31
C ASP A 56 -14.40 -4.75 16.40
N GLN A 57 -14.73 -4.77 15.10
CA GLN A 57 -14.05 -5.57 14.09
C GLN A 57 -12.61 -5.09 13.87
N VAL A 58 -12.40 -3.77 13.77
CA VAL A 58 -11.07 -3.18 13.64
C VAL A 58 -10.19 -3.55 14.84
N LYS A 59 -10.73 -3.42 16.07
CA LYS A 59 -10.01 -3.78 17.29
C LYS A 59 -9.66 -5.28 17.34
N ALA A 60 -10.58 -6.15 16.94
CA ALA A 60 -10.32 -7.59 16.89
C ALA A 60 -9.20 -7.96 15.92
N ASN A 61 -9.18 -7.34 14.71
CA ASN A 61 -8.10 -7.53 13.74
C ASN A 61 -6.76 -6.97 14.26
N ALA A 62 -6.77 -5.81 14.91
CA ALA A 62 -5.58 -5.23 15.54
C ALA A 62 -5.02 -6.12 16.66
N ASP A 63 -5.88 -6.75 17.48
CA ASP A 63 -5.47 -7.65 18.54
C ASP A 63 -4.76 -8.90 18.00
N VAL A 64 -5.30 -9.49 16.94
CA VAL A 64 -4.67 -10.64 16.27
C VAL A 64 -3.36 -10.23 15.62
N MET A 65 -3.33 -9.10 14.92
CA MET A 65 -2.08 -8.62 14.30
C MET A 65 -0.98 -8.39 15.35
N ALA A 66 -1.29 -7.71 16.44
CA ALA A 66 -0.33 -7.43 17.50
C ALA A 66 0.22 -8.70 18.15
N ARG A 67 -0.66 -9.69 18.41
CA ARG A 67 -0.31 -10.95 19.08
C ARG A 67 0.51 -11.88 18.17
N ASP A 68 0.07 -12.04 16.92
CA ASP A 68 0.52 -13.16 16.07
C ASP A 68 1.41 -12.70 14.92
N LEU A 69 1.23 -11.48 14.37
CA LEU A 69 1.81 -11.04 13.11
C LEU A 69 2.86 -9.93 13.26
N ALA A 70 2.78 -9.10 14.29
CA ALA A 70 3.66 -7.94 14.44
C ALA A 70 5.16 -8.30 14.46
N LYS A 71 5.53 -9.42 15.06
CA LYS A 71 6.90 -9.95 15.07
C LYS A 71 7.46 -10.30 13.68
N TYR A 72 6.60 -10.39 12.66
CA TYR A 72 6.95 -10.63 11.27
C TYR A 72 6.93 -9.37 10.41
N GLY A 73 6.73 -8.17 11.03
CA GLY A 73 6.74 -6.89 10.33
C GLY A 73 5.36 -6.34 9.93
N TRP A 74 4.26 -7.06 10.23
CA TRP A 74 2.90 -6.55 10.00
C TRP A 74 2.59 -5.46 11.00
N GLN A 75 2.19 -4.25 10.51
CA GLN A 75 2.10 -3.09 11.40
C GLN A 75 0.92 -2.15 11.12
N TYR A 76 0.34 -2.12 9.91
CA TYR A 76 -0.72 -1.17 9.58
C TYR A 76 -2.10 -1.79 9.75
N ILE A 77 -3.00 -1.07 10.42
CA ILE A 77 -4.44 -1.37 10.51
C ILE A 77 -5.19 -0.27 9.80
N VAL A 78 -5.79 -0.56 8.63
CA VAL A 78 -6.42 0.43 7.77
C VAL A 78 -7.94 0.23 7.74
N VAL A 79 -8.67 1.26 8.14
CA VAL A 79 -10.14 1.32 8.03
C VAL A 79 -10.51 1.84 6.66
N ASP A 80 -11.12 1.00 5.84
CA ASP A 80 -11.53 1.34 4.48
C ASP A 80 -12.90 2.06 4.44
N ILE A 81 -13.33 2.47 3.24
CA ILE A 81 -14.65 3.08 2.98
C ILE A 81 -15.78 2.12 3.44
N GLN A 82 -16.97 2.54 3.94
CA GLN A 82 -17.42 3.93 4.17
C GLN A 82 -17.58 4.19 5.67
N TRP A 83 -16.51 4.41 6.39
CA TRP A 83 -16.51 4.65 7.83
C TRP A 83 -17.38 5.87 8.23
N TYR A 84 -17.66 6.79 7.31
CA TYR A 84 -18.40 8.02 7.52
C TYR A 84 -19.89 7.94 7.14
N GLN A 85 -20.37 6.78 6.65
CA GLN A 85 -21.76 6.62 6.20
C GLN A 85 -22.51 5.66 7.15
N PRO A 86 -23.51 6.17 7.92
CA PRO A 86 -24.17 5.38 8.98
C PRO A 86 -24.98 4.19 8.49
N THR A 87 -25.53 4.26 7.28
CA THR A 87 -26.45 3.26 6.72
C THR A 87 -25.81 2.38 5.63
N ALA A 88 -24.49 2.42 5.51
CA ALA A 88 -23.73 1.65 4.52
C ALA A 88 -23.98 0.13 4.65
N GLN A 89 -24.05 -0.59 3.52
CA GLN A 89 -24.34 -2.02 3.46
C GLN A 89 -23.50 -2.71 2.36
N GLY A 90 -22.98 -3.89 2.66
CA GLY A 90 -22.25 -4.72 1.71
C GLY A 90 -21.01 -4.02 1.14
N HIS A 91 -20.80 -4.17 -0.16
CA HIS A 91 -19.75 -3.50 -0.94
C HIS A 91 -20.32 -2.43 -1.89
N ASP A 92 -21.62 -2.10 -1.79
CA ASP A 92 -22.29 -1.14 -2.64
C ASP A 92 -22.36 0.25 -2.02
N TYR A 93 -22.50 1.28 -2.87
CA TYR A 93 -22.65 2.68 -2.47
C TYR A 93 -24.09 3.16 -2.66
N GLN A 94 -24.61 3.90 -1.70
CA GLN A 94 -25.99 4.37 -1.69
C GLN A 94 -26.05 5.84 -2.13
N PRO A 95 -26.50 6.16 -3.36
CA PRO A 95 -26.64 7.54 -3.81
C PRO A 95 -27.56 8.34 -2.87
N GLY A 96 -27.09 9.53 -2.46
CA GLY A 96 -27.87 10.43 -1.60
C GLY A 96 -27.91 10.03 -0.12
N ALA A 97 -27.17 9.00 0.30
CA ALA A 97 -27.05 8.66 1.71
C ALA A 97 -26.44 9.81 2.52
N SER A 98 -26.93 10.00 3.75
CA SER A 98 -26.40 11.04 4.64
C SER A 98 -24.99 10.66 5.12
N LEU A 99 -24.04 11.58 4.97
CA LEU A 99 -22.66 11.45 5.43
C LEU A 99 -22.48 12.18 6.76
N THR A 100 -21.64 11.63 7.65
CA THR A 100 -21.24 12.32 8.86
C THR A 100 -20.10 13.29 8.57
N MET A 101 -20.30 14.56 8.91
CA MET A 101 -19.35 15.65 8.66
C MET A 101 -19.32 16.63 9.82
N ASP A 102 -18.21 17.33 9.97
CA ASP A 102 -18.13 18.50 10.86
C ASP A 102 -18.66 19.80 10.17
N ASP A 103 -18.61 20.90 10.88
CA ASP A 103 -19.10 22.21 10.41
C ASP A 103 -18.31 22.77 9.22
N TYR A 104 -17.18 22.17 8.87
CA TYR A 104 -16.34 22.50 7.71
C TYR A 104 -16.51 21.51 6.54
N GLY A 105 -17.48 20.60 6.61
CA GLY A 105 -17.72 19.60 5.59
C GLY A 105 -16.65 18.50 5.52
N ARG A 106 -15.79 18.35 6.55
CA ARG A 106 -14.82 17.27 6.63
C ARG A 106 -15.49 16.03 7.20
N LEU A 107 -15.27 14.89 6.56
CA LEU A 107 -15.87 13.62 6.97
C LEU A 107 -15.43 13.23 8.38
N THR A 108 -16.37 12.71 9.18
CA THR A 108 -16.15 12.20 10.53
C THR A 108 -16.70 10.77 10.68
N PRO A 109 -16.17 9.94 11.60
CA PRO A 109 -16.65 8.57 11.77
C PRO A 109 -18.13 8.52 12.20
N ALA A 110 -18.91 7.64 11.56
CA ALA A 110 -20.31 7.40 11.93
C ALA A 110 -20.38 6.73 13.31
N LEU A 111 -21.09 7.37 14.26
CA LEU A 111 -21.08 6.94 15.69
C LEU A 111 -21.68 5.57 15.94
N ASN A 112 -22.63 5.13 15.11
CA ASN A 112 -23.19 3.78 15.20
C ASN A 112 -22.21 2.68 14.77
N LYS A 113 -21.15 3.04 14.03
CA LYS A 113 -20.06 2.14 13.60
C LYS A 113 -18.82 2.30 14.46
N PHE A 114 -18.52 3.55 14.85
CA PHE A 114 -17.33 3.93 15.63
C PHE A 114 -17.77 4.75 16.86
N PRO A 115 -18.33 4.10 17.91
CA PRO A 115 -18.90 4.80 19.06
C PRO A 115 -17.87 5.62 19.86
N SER A 116 -16.59 5.22 19.84
CA SER A 116 -15.53 5.98 20.50
C SER A 116 -15.24 7.35 19.86
N ALA A 117 -15.75 7.61 18.64
CA ALA A 117 -15.62 8.89 17.96
C ALA A 117 -16.54 9.98 18.51
N ALA A 118 -17.37 9.66 19.52
CA ALA A 118 -18.31 10.61 20.14
C ALA A 118 -17.62 11.87 20.67
N ASN A 119 -18.39 12.95 20.83
CA ASN A 119 -17.93 14.25 21.34
C ASN A 119 -16.82 14.90 20.50
N GLY A 120 -16.80 14.64 19.19
CA GLY A 120 -15.82 15.20 18.27
C GLY A 120 -14.42 14.56 18.36
N ALA A 121 -14.29 13.42 19.05
CA ALA A 121 -13.01 12.73 19.20
C ALA A 121 -12.48 12.16 17.88
N GLY A 122 -13.34 11.95 16.88
CA GLY A 122 -12.97 11.34 15.62
C GLY A 122 -12.34 9.96 15.81
N PHE A 123 -11.35 9.62 15.00
CA PHE A 123 -10.65 8.35 15.15
C PHE A 123 -9.58 8.32 16.25
N LYS A 124 -9.34 9.43 16.97
CA LYS A 124 -8.26 9.46 17.96
C LYS A 124 -8.31 8.32 18.99
N PRO A 125 -9.46 7.98 19.60
CA PRO A 125 -9.50 6.86 20.58
C PRO A 125 -9.18 5.50 19.95
N LEU A 126 -9.59 5.25 18.71
CA LEU A 126 -9.27 4.02 17.99
C LEU A 126 -7.79 3.97 17.59
N ALA A 127 -7.24 5.09 17.12
CA ALA A 127 -5.82 5.21 16.81
C ALA A 127 -4.95 4.99 18.06
N ASP A 128 -5.30 5.63 19.20
CA ASP A 128 -4.59 5.44 20.46
C ASP A 128 -4.63 3.95 20.92
N TYR A 129 -5.77 3.26 20.72
CA TYR A 129 -5.86 1.83 20.99
C TYR A 129 -4.90 1.01 20.14
N ILE A 130 -4.84 1.28 18.83
CA ILE A 130 -3.98 0.58 17.88
C ILE A 130 -2.50 0.88 18.19
N HIS A 131 -2.16 2.14 18.46
CA HIS A 131 -0.81 2.54 18.86
C HIS A 131 -0.37 1.90 20.18
N SER A 132 -1.28 1.72 21.14
CA SER A 132 -0.97 1.04 22.42
C SER A 132 -0.53 -0.41 22.24
N LYS A 133 -0.80 -1.00 21.07
CA LYS A 133 -0.37 -2.34 20.69
C LYS A 133 0.92 -2.37 19.85
N GLY A 134 1.55 -1.20 19.64
CA GLY A 134 2.74 -1.08 18.79
C GLY A 134 2.45 -1.09 17.29
N LEU A 135 1.19 -0.95 16.90
CA LEU A 135 0.74 -0.92 15.51
C LEU A 135 0.52 0.52 15.02
N LYS A 136 0.33 0.68 13.72
CA LYS A 136 0.06 1.96 13.05
C LYS A 136 -1.38 2.00 12.53
N PHE A 137 -2.01 3.16 12.63
CA PHE A 137 -3.39 3.36 12.23
C PHE A 137 -3.51 4.05 10.86
N GLY A 138 -4.37 3.52 9.99
CA GLY A 138 -4.65 4.07 8.67
C GLY A 138 -6.13 4.22 8.38
N ILE A 139 -6.45 5.08 7.42
CA ILE A 139 -7.80 5.28 6.91
C ILE A 139 -7.80 5.34 5.38
N HIS A 140 -8.91 4.93 4.79
CA HIS A 140 -9.26 5.22 3.40
C HIS A 140 -9.95 6.58 3.30
N ILE A 141 -9.69 7.30 2.22
CA ILE A 141 -10.41 8.52 1.85
C ILE A 141 -10.77 8.50 0.37
N MET A 142 -11.89 9.10 0.03
CA MET A 142 -12.23 9.42 -1.35
C MET A 142 -11.55 10.73 -1.77
N ARG A 143 -11.20 10.84 -3.04
CA ARG A 143 -10.78 12.09 -3.68
C ARG A 143 -11.89 13.15 -3.57
N GLY A 144 -11.48 14.41 -3.46
CA GLY A 144 -12.38 15.54 -3.63
C GLY A 144 -13.06 16.02 -2.35
N ILE A 145 -14.24 16.61 -2.52
CA ILE A 145 -15.02 17.26 -1.46
C ILE A 145 -16.42 16.67 -1.40
N PRO A 146 -17.01 16.41 -0.19
CA PRO A 146 -18.36 15.87 -0.07
C PRO A 146 -19.40 16.70 -0.80
N ARG A 147 -20.24 16.07 -1.61
CA ARG A 147 -21.33 16.75 -2.34
C ARG A 147 -22.24 17.49 -1.37
N GLN A 148 -22.54 16.90 -0.21
CA GLN A 148 -23.36 17.52 0.83
C GLN A 148 -22.71 18.76 1.45
N ALA A 149 -21.38 18.82 1.53
CA ALA A 149 -20.67 20.02 1.95
C ALA A 149 -20.85 21.16 0.94
N VAL A 150 -20.79 20.81 -0.36
CA VAL A 150 -21.01 21.76 -1.47
C VAL A 150 -22.46 22.25 -1.53
N GLU A 151 -23.43 21.35 -1.36
CA GLU A 151 -24.87 21.68 -1.33
C GLU A 151 -25.22 22.63 -0.18
N LYS A 152 -24.64 22.40 1.00
CA LYS A 152 -24.80 23.26 2.18
C LYS A 152 -23.90 24.49 2.14
N ASN A 153 -23.04 24.59 1.16
CA ASN A 153 -22.02 25.63 1.00
C ASN A 153 -21.21 25.89 2.28
N LEU A 154 -20.72 24.81 2.91
CA LEU A 154 -19.99 24.89 4.18
C LEU A 154 -18.66 25.65 4.03
N PRO A 155 -18.21 26.38 5.07
CA PRO A 155 -16.97 27.14 5.01
C PRO A 155 -15.74 26.24 4.96
N ILE A 156 -14.69 26.67 4.27
CA ILE A 156 -13.38 26.06 4.33
C ILE A 156 -12.62 26.63 5.53
N LYS A 157 -12.21 25.73 6.44
CA LYS A 157 -11.59 26.11 7.71
C LYS A 157 -10.41 27.08 7.52
N GLY A 158 -10.45 28.19 8.25
CA GLY A 158 -9.37 29.18 8.27
C GLY A 158 -9.31 30.08 7.04
N THR A 159 -10.36 30.12 6.21
CA THR A 159 -10.45 30.97 5.01
C THR A 159 -11.78 31.71 4.93
N GLN A 160 -11.89 32.59 3.93
CA GLN A 160 -13.17 33.23 3.57
C GLN A 160 -13.94 32.44 2.49
N TYR A 161 -13.40 31.33 2.00
CA TYR A 161 -13.96 30.53 0.92
C TYR A 161 -14.88 29.42 1.47
N HIS A 162 -15.72 28.90 0.58
CA HIS A 162 -16.70 27.87 0.88
C HIS A 162 -16.54 26.67 -0.05
N ALA A 163 -17.18 25.57 0.29
CA ALA A 163 -17.09 24.31 -0.46
C ALA A 163 -17.49 24.46 -1.94
N ALA A 164 -18.50 25.30 -2.25
CA ALA A 164 -18.93 25.54 -3.62
C ALA A 164 -17.90 26.31 -4.46
N ASP A 165 -17.01 27.09 -3.83
CA ASP A 165 -16.00 27.88 -4.55
C ASP A 165 -14.90 27.04 -5.17
N ILE A 166 -14.67 25.84 -4.61
CA ILE A 166 -13.56 24.94 -5.02
C ILE A 166 -14.03 23.64 -5.66
N ALA A 167 -15.32 23.32 -5.61
CA ALA A 167 -15.84 22.08 -6.17
C ALA A 167 -15.75 22.05 -7.69
N ASP A 168 -15.19 20.95 -8.22
CA ASP A 168 -15.22 20.63 -9.65
C ASP A 168 -16.29 19.56 -9.90
N LYS A 169 -17.49 20.01 -10.32
CA LYS A 169 -18.64 19.15 -10.56
C LYS A 169 -18.54 18.36 -11.86
N GLU A 170 -17.69 18.79 -12.79
CA GLU A 170 -17.44 18.10 -14.06
C GLU A 170 -16.47 16.91 -13.87
N ASN A 171 -15.70 16.89 -12.78
CA ASN A 171 -14.71 15.88 -12.45
C ASN A 171 -15.12 15.10 -11.19
N ALA A 172 -16.30 14.47 -11.21
CA ALA A 172 -16.80 13.63 -10.13
C ALA A 172 -16.30 12.19 -10.24
N CYS A 173 -16.21 11.49 -9.12
CA CYS A 173 -16.04 10.05 -9.10
C CYS A 173 -17.22 9.36 -9.83
N ARG A 174 -16.91 8.39 -10.70
CA ARG A 174 -17.93 7.71 -11.51
C ARG A 174 -18.61 6.56 -10.78
N TRP A 175 -17.93 5.95 -9.82
CA TRP A 175 -18.39 4.76 -9.12
C TRP A 175 -18.86 5.05 -7.69
N ASN A 176 -18.44 6.16 -7.10
CA ASN A 176 -18.85 6.57 -5.76
C ASN A 176 -19.63 7.92 -5.82
N PRO A 177 -20.85 7.98 -5.25
CA PRO A 177 -21.70 9.16 -5.37
C PRO A 177 -21.43 10.26 -4.32
N ASP A 178 -20.44 10.08 -3.43
CA ASP A 178 -20.29 10.92 -2.24
C ASP A 178 -19.61 12.26 -2.52
N MET A 179 -18.72 12.30 -3.55
CA MET A 179 -17.77 13.40 -3.71
C MET A 179 -17.90 14.10 -5.06
N TRP A 180 -17.59 15.40 -5.07
CA TRP A 180 -17.16 16.16 -6.24
C TRP A 180 -15.64 16.26 -6.26
N GLY A 181 -15.02 16.46 -7.42
CA GLY A 181 -13.61 16.84 -7.51
C GLY A 181 -13.33 18.19 -6.87
N VAL A 182 -12.04 18.48 -6.68
CA VAL A 182 -11.59 19.81 -6.24
C VAL A 182 -10.77 20.46 -7.34
N ASP A 183 -11.20 21.64 -7.80
CA ASP A 183 -10.39 22.48 -8.68
C ASP A 183 -9.24 23.11 -7.88
N THR A 184 -8.06 22.48 -7.96
CA THR A 184 -6.88 22.91 -7.20
C THR A 184 -6.33 24.27 -7.64
N THR A 185 -6.80 24.85 -8.73
CA THR A 185 -6.45 26.21 -9.17
C THR A 185 -7.22 27.29 -8.42
N LYS A 186 -8.31 26.93 -7.75
CA LYS A 186 -9.16 27.86 -7.01
C LYS A 186 -8.52 28.27 -5.68
N PRO A 187 -8.63 29.56 -5.31
CA PRO A 187 -8.30 29.99 -3.96
C PRO A 187 -9.13 29.21 -2.93
N GLY A 188 -8.47 28.71 -1.89
CA GLY A 188 -9.10 27.86 -0.85
C GLY A 188 -8.92 26.36 -1.07
N ALA A 189 -8.64 25.88 -2.28
CA ALA A 189 -8.50 24.44 -2.55
C ALA A 189 -7.37 23.79 -1.72
N GLN A 190 -6.18 24.39 -1.71
CA GLN A 190 -5.08 23.87 -0.88
C GLN A 190 -5.42 23.94 0.62
N ALA A 191 -6.09 25.01 1.08
CA ALA A 191 -6.51 25.14 2.48
C ALA A 191 -7.53 24.07 2.88
N TYR A 192 -8.39 23.63 1.96
CA TYR A 192 -9.27 22.49 2.18
C TYR A 192 -8.46 21.22 2.44
N TYR A 193 -7.50 20.85 1.55
CA TYR A 193 -6.63 19.69 1.75
C TYR A 193 -5.79 19.81 3.04
N ASP A 194 -5.24 20.98 3.33
CA ASP A 194 -4.53 21.24 4.57
C ASP A 194 -5.41 20.94 5.79
N SER A 195 -6.66 21.39 5.77
CA SER A 195 -7.58 21.22 6.89
C SER A 195 -7.98 19.76 7.14
N ILE A 196 -8.15 18.95 6.09
CA ILE A 196 -8.43 17.51 6.26
C ILE A 196 -7.16 16.75 6.73
N ALA A 197 -5.98 17.10 6.21
CA ALA A 197 -4.72 16.51 6.66
C ALA A 197 -4.43 16.84 8.14
N GLU A 198 -4.66 18.08 8.58
CA GLU A 198 -4.60 18.48 10.00
C GLU A 198 -5.54 17.65 10.87
N LEU A 199 -6.78 17.40 10.39
CA LEU A 199 -7.75 16.59 11.10
C LEU A 199 -7.25 15.14 11.26
N TYR A 200 -6.75 14.52 10.19
CA TYR A 200 -6.23 13.15 10.21
C TYR A 200 -4.98 13.04 11.10
N ALA A 201 -4.08 14.02 11.03
CA ALA A 201 -2.92 14.06 11.92
C ALA A 201 -3.34 14.20 13.39
N SER A 202 -4.38 14.99 13.69
CA SER A 202 -4.93 15.14 15.05
C SER A 202 -5.56 13.85 15.59
N TRP A 203 -6.06 13.00 14.71
CA TRP A 203 -6.56 11.66 15.06
C TRP A 203 -5.45 10.62 15.26
N GLY A 204 -4.22 10.94 14.86
CA GLY A 204 -3.10 10.00 14.95
C GLY A 204 -3.00 9.06 13.75
N VAL A 205 -3.50 9.45 12.56
CA VAL A 205 -3.38 8.64 11.33
C VAL A 205 -1.93 8.56 10.88
N ASP A 206 -1.47 7.36 10.52
CA ASP A 206 -0.12 7.05 10.02
C ASP A 206 -0.12 6.65 8.54
N PHE A 207 -1.30 6.31 8.00
CA PHE A 207 -1.46 5.80 6.64
C PHE A 207 -2.77 6.30 6.04
N VAL A 208 -2.73 6.80 4.81
CA VAL A 208 -3.91 7.23 4.04
C VAL A 208 -3.94 6.48 2.71
N LYS A 209 -4.98 5.67 2.48
CA LYS A 209 -5.36 5.14 1.17
C LYS A 209 -6.29 6.16 0.52
N ALA A 210 -5.83 6.84 -0.52
CA ALA A 210 -6.59 7.85 -1.24
C ALA A 210 -7.10 7.28 -2.56
N ASP A 211 -8.41 7.19 -2.69
CA ASP A 211 -9.08 6.53 -3.79
C ASP A 211 -9.64 7.50 -4.83
N ASP A 212 -9.96 7.01 -6.05
CA ASP A 212 -10.36 7.78 -7.22
C ASP A 212 -9.27 8.76 -7.72
N MET A 213 -7.99 8.41 -7.53
CA MET A 213 -6.86 9.28 -7.90
C MET A 213 -5.91 8.68 -8.95
N GLY A 214 -5.76 7.34 -8.98
CA GLY A 214 -4.66 6.67 -9.69
C GLY A 214 -4.94 6.22 -11.11
N SER A 215 -6.19 5.87 -11.44
CA SER A 215 -6.59 5.31 -12.74
C SER A 215 -7.69 6.11 -13.42
N HIS A 216 -8.06 5.72 -14.65
CA HIS A 216 -9.15 6.22 -15.49
C HIS A 216 -9.18 7.74 -15.65
N LEU A 217 -9.15 8.47 -14.55
CA LEU A 217 -9.06 9.92 -14.47
C LEU A 217 -7.93 10.24 -13.50
N TYR A 218 -6.70 9.89 -13.89
CA TYR A 218 -5.50 10.26 -13.14
C TYR A 218 -5.52 11.73 -12.70
N GLN A 219 -5.36 11.99 -11.41
CA GLN A 219 -5.61 13.29 -10.76
C GLN A 219 -4.35 13.89 -10.14
N PRO A 220 -3.32 14.23 -10.94
CA PRO A 220 -2.01 14.65 -10.41
C PRO A 220 -2.08 15.89 -9.55
N ALA A 221 -2.98 16.82 -9.86
CA ALA A 221 -3.12 18.06 -9.11
C ALA A 221 -3.64 17.83 -7.68
N GLU A 222 -4.66 16.95 -7.54
CA GLU A 222 -5.23 16.61 -6.23
C GLU A 222 -4.30 15.70 -5.42
N ILE A 223 -3.60 14.72 -6.05
CA ILE A 223 -2.55 13.92 -5.41
C ILE A 223 -1.46 14.82 -4.82
N LYS A 224 -0.97 15.78 -5.62
CA LYS A 224 0.04 16.73 -5.17
C LYS A 224 -0.48 17.60 -4.02
N ALA A 225 -1.70 18.14 -4.11
CA ALA A 225 -2.30 18.97 -3.08
C ALA A 225 -2.42 18.19 -1.75
N LEU A 226 -2.91 16.94 -1.80
CA LEU A 226 -3.01 16.06 -0.64
C LEU A 226 -1.62 15.76 -0.04
N ARG A 227 -0.62 15.40 -0.87
CA ARG A 227 0.74 15.13 -0.36
C ARG A 227 1.36 16.35 0.33
N LEU A 228 1.20 17.55 -0.25
CA LEU A 228 1.69 18.78 0.36
C LEU A 228 1.00 19.05 1.71
N ALA A 229 -0.31 18.84 1.78
CA ALA A 229 -1.08 18.98 3.01
C ALA A 229 -0.62 18.00 4.10
N LEU A 230 -0.44 16.71 3.75
CA LEU A 230 0.06 15.70 4.70
C LEU A 230 1.47 16.08 5.22
N ASN A 231 2.37 16.54 4.35
CA ASN A 231 3.72 16.98 4.74
C ASN A 231 3.67 18.17 5.70
N LYS A 232 2.77 19.12 5.47
CA LYS A 232 2.60 20.32 6.28
C LYS A 232 2.22 20.02 7.73
N THR A 233 1.56 18.89 7.99
CA THR A 233 1.21 18.46 9.36
C THR A 233 2.42 18.15 10.23
N GLY A 234 3.57 17.84 9.64
CA GLY A 234 4.76 17.35 10.33
C GLY A 234 4.66 15.90 10.82
N ARG A 235 3.49 15.24 10.72
CA ARG A 235 3.33 13.82 11.04
C ARG A 235 3.78 12.94 9.87
N PRO A 236 4.54 11.86 10.12
CA PRO A 236 4.94 10.92 9.09
C PRO A 236 3.74 10.06 8.67
N ILE A 237 3.08 10.42 7.55
CA ILE A 237 1.90 9.72 7.02
C ILE A 237 2.22 9.13 5.66
N VAL A 238 2.13 7.80 5.54
CA VAL A 238 2.24 7.07 4.28
C VAL A 238 1.04 7.40 3.40
N LEU A 239 1.27 7.72 2.14
CA LEU A 239 0.21 7.93 1.14
C LEU A 239 0.20 6.79 0.14
N SER A 240 -0.92 6.09 0.07
CA SER A 240 -1.25 5.06 -0.91
C SER A 240 -2.28 5.60 -1.88
N ILE A 241 -2.05 5.44 -3.18
CA ILE A 241 -2.95 5.91 -4.25
C ILE A 241 -3.67 4.73 -4.88
N SER A 242 -4.99 4.83 -4.98
CA SER A 242 -5.87 3.86 -5.66
C SER A 242 -6.97 4.56 -6.48
N PRO A 243 -7.79 3.83 -7.30
CA PRO A 243 -7.49 2.51 -7.78
C PRO A 243 -6.41 2.54 -8.86
N GLY A 244 -6.03 1.37 -9.39
CA GLY A 244 -5.19 1.22 -10.57
C GLY A 244 -6.00 0.87 -11.84
N PRO A 245 -5.31 0.54 -12.94
CA PRO A 245 -3.87 0.67 -13.09
C PRO A 245 -3.41 2.12 -13.21
N ALA A 246 -2.41 2.49 -12.44
CA ALA A 246 -1.72 3.77 -12.60
C ALA A 246 -1.05 3.83 -13.99
N PRO A 247 -1.01 5.01 -14.66
CA PRO A 247 -0.28 5.14 -15.92
C PRO A 247 1.21 4.91 -15.72
N LEU A 248 1.80 3.94 -16.41
CA LEU A 248 3.23 3.62 -16.32
C LEU A 248 4.11 4.82 -16.69
N SER A 249 3.67 5.65 -17.64
CA SER A 249 4.36 6.90 -18.04
C SER A 249 4.48 7.92 -16.92
N GLU A 250 3.70 7.79 -15.85
CA GLU A 250 3.65 8.72 -14.72
C GLU A 250 4.38 8.19 -13.48
N ALA A 251 5.17 7.12 -13.63
CA ALA A 251 5.87 6.48 -12.52
C ALA A 251 6.70 7.47 -11.67
N GLU A 252 7.47 8.37 -12.31
CA GLU A 252 8.25 9.40 -11.61
C GLU A 252 7.38 10.36 -10.79
N PHE A 253 6.14 10.63 -11.24
CA PHE A 253 5.22 11.44 -10.47
C PHE A 253 4.77 10.72 -9.20
N PHE A 254 4.42 9.42 -9.30
CA PHE A 254 4.04 8.64 -8.13
C PHE A 254 5.21 8.48 -7.15
N GLU A 255 6.42 8.18 -7.63
CA GLU A 255 7.63 8.14 -6.79
C GLU A 255 7.85 9.44 -6.00
N LYS A 256 7.46 10.58 -6.57
CA LYS A 256 7.63 11.89 -5.96
C LYS A 256 6.55 12.22 -4.93
N TYR A 257 5.31 11.75 -5.11
CA TYR A 257 4.18 12.23 -4.33
C TYR A 257 3.48 11.17 -3.50
N ALA A 258 3.77 9.87 -3.71
CA ALA A 258 3.18 8.77 -2.95
C ALA A 258 4.26 7.80 -2.45
N GLN A 259 3.93 6.97 -1.48
CA GLN A 259 4.78 5.86 -1.03
C GLN A 259 4.39 4.55 -1.69
N MET A 260 3.12 4.42 -2.10
CA MET A 260 2.66 3.28 -2.89
C MET A 260 1.49 3.68 -3.79
N TRP A 261 1.30 2.95 -4.88
CA TRP A 261 0.21 3.17 -5.83
C TRP A 261 -0.18 1.88 -6.53
N ARG A 262 -1.46 1.74 -6.80
CA ARG A 262 -2.05 0.56 -7.44
C ARG A 262 -1.63 0.44 -8.90
N ILE A 263 -1.13 -0.73 -9.26
CA ILE A 263 -0.72 -1.05 -10.63
C ILE A 263 -1.77 -1.84 -11.41
N SER A 264 -2.83 -2.26 -10.73
CA SER A 264 -3.99 -2.95 -11.30
C SER A 264 -5.29 -2.35 -10.79
N ASP A 265 -6.40 -2.66 -11.43
CA ASP A 265 -7.73 -2.51 -10.86
C ASP A 265 -7.91 -3.47 -9.67
N ASP A 266 -9.07 -3.48 -9.01
CA ASP A 266 -9.30 -4.27 -7.81
C ASP A 266 -9.02 -5.75 -8.01
N PHE A 267 -8.14 -6.28 -7.16
CA PHE A 267 -7.72 -7.67 -7.17
C PHE A 267 -8.56 -8.48 -6.18
N TRP A 268 -9.30 -9.42 -6.71
CA TRP A 268 -10.10 -10.36 -5.94
C TRP A 268 -9.61 -11.80 -6.11
N ASP A 269 -10.18 -12.73 -5.36
CA ASP A 269 -9.90 -14.16 -5.35
C ASP A 269 -10.37 -14.88 -6.65
N ASP A 270 -9.79 -14.46 -7.78
CA ASP A 270 -10.03 -14.99 -9.13
C ASP A 270 -8.71 -15.24 -9.85
N TRP A 271 -8.51 -16.46 -10.35
CA TRP A 271 -7.29 -16.84 -11.08
C TRP A 271 -7.02 -15.96 -12.30
N LYS A 272 -8.06 -15.50 -12.99
CA LYS A 272 -7.89 -14.61 -14.14
C LYS A 272 -7.24 -13.29 -13.73
N LEU A 273 -7.65 -12.73 -12.60
CA LEU A 273 -7.05 -11.52 -12.06
C LEU A 273 -5.60 -11.76 -11.61
N LEU A 274 -5.35 -12.88 -10.93
CA LEU A 274 -3.98 -13.26 -10.53
C LEU A 274 -3.06 -13.41 -11.76
N ARG A 275 -3.56 -14.03 -12.82
CA ARG A 275 -2.78 -14.16 -14.05
C ARG A 275 -2.43 -12.81 -14.69
N GLN A 276 -3.32 -11.82 -14.62
CA GLN A 276 -3.06 -10.47 -15.12
C GLN A 276 -1.98 -9.76 -14.32
N GLN A 277 -1.83 -10.06 -13.03
CA GLN A 277 -0.80 -9.44 -12.20
C GLN A 277 0.62 -9.76 -12.67
N PHE A 278 0.84 -10.88 -13.38
CA PHE A 278 2.16 -11.19 -13.95
C PHE A 278 2.59 -10.17 -15.00
N ASP A 279 1.67 -9.65 -15.80
CA ASP A 279 1.98 -8.60 -16.77
C ASP A 279 2.20 -7.26 -16.09
N TYR A 280 1.34 -6.87 -15.15
CA TYR A 280 1.49 -5.62 -14.41
C TYR A 280 2.79 -5.59 -13.60
N THR A 281 3.10 -6.65 -12.85
CA THR A 281 4.32 -6.71 -12.06
C THR A 281 5.58 -6.70 -12.92
N ARG A 282 5.58 -7.40 -14.08
CA ARG A 282 6.67 -7.33 -15.05
C ARG A 282 6.92 -5.89 -15.51
N ASP A 283 5.86 -5.19 -15.91
CA ASP A 283 5.97 -3.84 -16.49
C ASP A 283 6.39 -2.80 -15.45
N TRP A 284 6.04 -2.99 -14.17
CA TRP A 284 6.40 -2.08 -13.07
C TRP A 284 7.68 -2.48 -12.31
N ALA A 285 8.32 -3.60 -12.65
CA ALA A 285 9.46 -4.13 -11.89
C ALA A 285 10.62 -3.15 -11.70
N GLU A 286 10.94 -2.35 -12.73
CA GLU A 286 12.04 -1.38 -12.68
C GLU A 286 11.82 -0.21 -11.70
N PHE A 287 10.58 0.03 -11.25
CA PHE A 287 10.23 1.14 -10.35
C PHE A 287 10.18 0.71 -8.88
N VAL A 288 10.28 -0.59 -8.60
CA VAL A 288 10.18 -1.13 -7.25
C VAL A 288 11.36 -0.64 -6.38
N GLY A 289 11.04 -0.02 -5.25
CA GLY A 289 12.02 0.43 -4.26
C GLY A 289 12.74 1.73 -4.61
N LYS A 290 12.51 2.31 -5.79
CA LYS A 290 13.04 3.63 -6.12
C LYS A 290 12.50 4.67 -5.12
N ASN A 291 13.39 5.45 -4.53
CA ASN A 291 13.03 6.45 -3.51
C ASN A 291 12.24 5.92 -2.30
N ASN A 292 12.35 4.61 -1.99
CA ASN A 292 11.54 3.90 -1.00
C ASN A 292 10.04 4.01 -1.30
N THR A 293 9.67 3.77 -2.56
CA THR A 293 8.28 3.74 -3.03
C THR A 293 7.97 2.41 -3.71
N TRP A 294 6.68 2.04 -3.73
CA TRP A 294 6.27 0.68 -3.98
C TRP A 294 5.07 0.61 -4.93
N PRO A 295 5.24 0.17 -6.17
CA PRO A 295 4.13 -0.27 -7.00
C PRO A 295 3.35 -1.39 -6.29
N ASP A 296 2.03 -1.23 -6.19
CA ASP A 296 1.14 -2.06 -5.36
C ASP A 296 0.26 -2.95 -6.23
N ALA A 297 0.47 -4.26 -6.14
CA ALA A 297 -0.32 -5.26 -6.84
C ALA A 297 -1.69 -5.54 -6.17
N ASP A 298 -2.08 -4.71 -5.21
CA ASP A 298 -3.29 -4.76 -4.41
C ASP A 298 -3.24 -5.70 -3.20
N MET A 299 -4.35 -5.71 -2.48
CA MET A 299 -4.53 -6.45 -1.25
C MET A 299 -4.46 -7.96 -1.48
N LEU A 300 -4.09 -8.68 -0.43
CA LEU A 300 -4.07 -10.13 -0.41
C LEU A 300 -5.50 -10.63 -0.13
N ALA A 301 -6.23 -11.02 -1.16
CA ALA A 301 -7.59 -11.57 -1.07
C ALA A 301 -7.55 -13.02 -0.53
N LEU A 302 -7.03 -13.19 0.68
CA LEU A 302 -6.77 -14.46 1.37
C LEU A 302 -7.58 -14.56 2.67
N GLY A 303 -7.68 -15.76 3.24
CA GLY A 303 -8.46 -16.02 4.46
C GLY A 303 -9.96 -15.96 4.20
N LYS A 304 -10.74 -15.39 5.14
CA LYS A 304 -12.18 -15.20 4.98
C LYS A 304 -12.53 -13.80 4.55
N LEU A 305 -13.24 -13.68 3.45
CA LEU A 305 -13.66 -12.47 2.76
C LEU A 305 -15.17 -12.28 2.88
N ARG A 306 -15.70 -11.10 2.51
CA ARG A 306 -17.14 -10.83 2.33
C ARG A 306 -17.99 -11.09 3.57
N ALA A 307 -17.45 -10.81 4.76
CA ALA A 307 -18.24 -10.89 6.01
C ALA A 307 -19.33 -9.78 6.08
N ALA A 308 -19.22 -8.75 5.24
CA ALA A 308 -20.26 -7.74 5.05
C ALA A 308 -21.55 -8.30 4.40
N GLU A 309 -21.42 -9.35 3.59
CA GLU A 309 -22.51 -9.95 2.82
C GLU A 309 -23.00 -11.24 3.45
N LYS A 310 -22.10 -12.00 4.09
CA LYS A 310 -22.39 -13.26 4.73
C LYS A 310 -21.73 -13.30 6.11
N GLU A 311 -22.55 -13.51 7.13
CA GLU A 311 -22.05 -13.64 8.51
C GLU A 311 -20.94 -14.71 8.61
N GLY A 312 -19.81 -14.34 9.21
CA GLY A 312 -18.62 -15.18 9.33
C GLY A 312 -17.76 -15.25 8.06
N GLY A 313 -18.14 -14.52 7.01
CA GLY A 313 -17.41 -14.49 5.75
C GLY A 313 -17.42 -15.78 4.95
N VAL A 314 -16.74 -15.79 3.83
CA VAL A 314 -16.50 -16.98 2.99
C VAL A 314 -14.99 -17.16 2.78
N PRO A 315 -14.48 -18.39 2.77
CA PRO A 315 -13.09 -18.64 2.44
C PRO A 315 -12.77 -18.10 1.05
N THR A 316 -11.53 -17.63 0.85
CA THR A 316 -11.01 -17.29 -0.47
C THR A 316 -11.26 -18.45 -1.47
N LYS A 317 -11.58 -18.11 -2.71
CA LYS A 317 -11.76 -19.08 -3.79
C LYS A 317 -10.44 -19.63 -4.33
N PHE A 318 -9.32 -18.98 -4.02
CA PHE A 318 -8.02 -19.47 -4.43
C PHE A 318 -7.72 -20.84 -3.82
N THR A 319 -7.30 -21.77 -4.67
CA THR A 319 -6.73 -23.06 -4.24
C THR A 319 -5.48 -22.83 -3.39
N PRO A 320 -5.02 -23.81 -2.59
CA PRO A 320 -3.77 -23.68 -1.84
C PRO A 320 -2.55 -23.32 -2.72
N ASP A 321 -2.47 -23.85 -3.95
CA ASP A 321 -1.42 -23.54 -4.89
C ASP A 321 -1.50 -22.08 -5.38
N GLU A 322 -2.70 -21.57 -5.65
CA GLU A 322 -2.91 -20.19 -6.06
C GLU A 322 -2.63 -19.21 -4.92
N GLN A 323 -3.01 -19.53 -3.67
CA GLN A 323 -2.67 -18.72 -2.50
C GLN A 323 -1.16 -18.60 -2.33
N GLN A 324 -0.42 -19.70 -2.48
CA GLN A 324 1.04 -19.69 -2.47
C GLN A 324 1.60 -18.85 -3.64
N THR A 325 0.98 -18.93 -4.81
CA THR A 325 1.38 -18.16 -5.99
C THR A 325 1.17 -16.65 -5.79
N VAL A 326 0.06 -16.22 -5.19
CA VAL A 326 -0.13 -14.81 -4.77
C VAL A 326 1.04 -14.37 -3.89
N MET A 327 1.30 -15.07 -2.78
CA MET A 327 2.36 -14.69 -1.85
C MET A 327 3.76 -14.72 -2.51
N THR A 328 4.02 -15.69 -3.40
CA THR A 328 5.30 -15.78 -4.11
C THR A 328 5.50 -14.59 -5.05
N LEU A 329 4.48 -14.23 -5.85
CA LEU A 329 4.57 -13.12 -6.79
C LEU A 329 4.71 -11.78 -6.06
N TRP A 330 3.85 -11.51 -5.05
CA TRP A 330 3.94 -10.29 -4.24
C TRP A 330 5.30 -10.17 -3.54
N SER A 331 5.88 -11.31 -3.11
CA SER A 331 7.16 -11.29 -2.42
C SER A 331 8.33 -11.04 -3.37
N ILE A 332 8.41 -11.72 -4.51
CA ILE A 332 9.54 -11.55 -5.44
C ILE A 332 9.47 -10.20 -6.17
N PHE A 333 8.28 -9.68 -6.45
CA PHE A 333 8.05 -8.34 -6.99
C PHE A 333 8.24 -7.25 -5.94
N ARG A 334 8.12 -7.57 -4.63
CA ARG A 334 8.11 -6.64 -3.50
C ARG A 334 6.93 -5.68 -3.50
N SER A 335 5.73 -6.18 -3.84
CA SER A 335 4.49 -5.46 -3.59
C SER A 335 4.29 -5.23 -2.09
N PRO A 336 3.65 -4.13 -1.67
CA PRO A 336 3.06 -4.06 -0.34
C PRO A 336 2.21 -5.29 -0.02
N LEU A 337 2.26 -5.75 1.24
CA LEU A 337 1.48 -6.90 1.71
C LEU A 337 0.34 -6.40 2.60
N ILE A 338 -0.81 -6.14 2.02
CA ILE A 338 -2.01 -5.68 2.74
C ILE A 338 -3.03 -6.81 2.76
N PHE A 339 -3.19 -7.46 3.89
CA PHE A 339 -4.12 -8.58 4.06
C PHE A 339 -5.56 -8.09 4.06
N GLY A 340 -6.43 -8.71 3.25
CA GLY A 340 -7.82 -8.27 3.07
C GLY A 340 -8.83 -9.06 3.89
N GLY A 341 -8.51 -10.29 4.31
CA GLY A 341 -9.43 -11.16 5.04
C GLY A 341 -9.60 -10.81 6.53
N ASP A 342 -10.53 -11.50 7.19
CA ASP A 342 -10.77 -11.39 8.64
C ASP A 342 -9.70 -12.15 9.43
N LEU A 343 -8.73 -11.44 10.02
CA LEU A 343 -7.62 -12.04 10.77
C LEU A 343 -8.06 -12.95 11.92
N PRO A 344 -9.10 -12.60 12.73
CA PRO A 344 -9.59 -13.47 13.79
C PRO A 344 -10.07 -14.85 13.34
N SER A 345 -10.50 -14.98 12.11
CA SER A 345 -11.03 -16.24 11.55
C SER A 345 -10.04 -17.01 10.68
N ASN A 346 -8.77 -16.58 10.61
CA ASN A 346 -7.74 -17.29 9.86
C ASN A 346 -7.50 -18.69 10.42
N ASP A 347 -7.44 -19.66 9.53
CA ASP A 347 -7.00 -21.02 9.87
C ASP A 347 -5.46 -21.12 9.97
N ALA A 348 -4.98 -22.28 10.37
CA ALA A 348 -3.55 -22.52 10.52
C ALA A 348 -2.78 -22.44 9.19
N ALA A 349 -3.41 -22.83 8.08
CA ALA A 349 -2.79 -22.78 6.75
C ALA A 349 -2.61 -21.33 6.28
N THR A 350 -3.65 -20.51 6.38
CA THR A 350 -3.58 -19.07 6.07
C THR A 350 -2.56 -18.37 6.95
N THR A 351 -2.56 -18.67 8.26
CA THR A 351 -1.57 -18.10 9.19
C THR A 351 -0.15 -18.48 8.81
N ALA A 352 0.12 -19.77 8.51
CA ALA A 352 1.44 -20.24 8.08
C ALA A 352 1.90 -19.58 6.78
N LEU A 353 0.97 -19.33 5.84
CA LEU A 353 1.24 -18.68 4.57
C LEU A 353 1.77 -17.25 4.76
N ILE A 354 1.11 -16.45 5.59
CA ILE A 354 1.44 -15.03 5.82
C ILE A 354 2.50 -14.79 6.90
N THR A 355 3.00 -15.85 7.55
CA THR A 355 4.05 -15.78 8.58
C THR A 355 5.32 -16.57 8.22
N ASN A 356 5.46 -17.00 6.96
CA ASN A 356 6.70 -17.61 6.52
C ASN A 356 7.81 -16.56 6.42
N GLU A 357 8.67 -16.50 7.44
CA GLU A 357 9.71 -15.48 7.55
C GLU A 357 10.72 -15.49 6.38
N GLU A 358 10.96 -16.65 5.74
CA GLU A 358 11.88 -16.71 4.59
C GLU A 358 11.26 -16.09 3.34
N VAL A 359 9.95 -16.28 3.13
CA VAL A 359 9.19 -15.64 2.06
C VAL A 359 9.03 -14.13 2.31
N LEU A 360 8.72 -13.75 3.55
CA LEU A 360 8.63 -12.34 3.94
C LEU A 360 9.96 -11.61 3.81
N ALA A 361 11.09 -12.30 4.08
CA ALA A 361 12.42 -11.73 3.89
C ALA A 361 12.71 -11.39 2.43
N VAL A 362 12.21 -12.17 1.46
CA VAL A 362 12.29 -11.82 0.04
C VAL A 362 11.53 -10.51 -0.23
N ASN A 363 10.30 -10.38 0.25
CA ASN A 363 9.52 -9.15 0.09
C ASN A 363 10.22 -7.94 0.71
N GLN A 364 10.75 -8.08 1.92
CA GLN A 364 11.25 -6.95 2.70
C GLN A 364 12.70 -6.56 2.38
N HIS A 365 13.54 -7.50 1.90
CA HIS A 365 14.98 -7.30 1.86
C HIS A 365 15.65 -7.62 0.52
N SER A 366 14.98 -8.27 -0.45
CA SER A 366 15.55 -8.46 -1.79
C SER A 366 15.61 -7.15 -2.58
N SER A 367 16.27 -7.15 -3.72
CA SER A 367 16.34 -6.01 -4.62
C SER A 367 16.39 -6.45 -6.09
N GLY A 368 16.05 -5.53 -7.00
CA GLY A 368 16.17 -5.77 -8.45
C GLY A 368 15.31 -6.92 -8.99
N GLY A 369 14.21 -7.28 -8.30
CA GLY A 369 13.29 -8.33 -8.73
C GLY A 369 12.71 -8.07 -10.11
N HIS A 370 12.89 -9.00 -11.06
CA HIS A 370 12.36 -8.89 -12.41
C HIS A 370 12.13 -10.27 -13.06
N GLN A 371 11.25 -10.30 -14.06
CA GLN A 371 11.00 -11.52 -14.82
C GLN A 371 12.17 -11.80 -15.77
N VAL A 372 12.79 -12.97 -15.63
CA VAL A 372 13.94 -13.39 -16.46
C VAL A 372 13.57 -14.43 -17.52
N LEU A 373 12.41 -15.10 -17.39
CA LEU A 373 12.00 -16.15 -18.33
C LEU A 373 10.49 -16.13 -18.53
N GLU A 374 10.11 -16.25 -19.81
CA GLU A 374 8.77 -16.59 -20.25
C GLU A 374 8.88 -17.73 -21.28
N ARG A 375 8.38 -18.92 -20.91
CA ARG A 375 8.40 -20.11 -21.78
C ARG A 375 7.09 -20.85 -21.65
N GLY A 376 6.21 -20.71 -22.62
CA GLY A 376 4.86 -21.25 -22.54
C GLY A 376 4.10 -20.70 -21.31
N ASN A 377 3.67 -21.62 -20.44
CA ASN A 377 3.02 -21.24 -19.19
C ASN A 377 3.99 -20.99 -18.04
N ILE A 378 5.28 -21.23 -18.23
CA ILE A 378 6.27 -21.02 -17.18
C ILE A 378 6.75 -19.57 -17.18
N ARG A 379 6.79 -18.99 -15.98
CA ARG A 379 7.43 -17.70 -15.69
C ARG A 379 8.50 -17.93 -14.65
N ALA A 380 9.65 -17.27 -14.81
CA ALA A 380 10.66 -17.24 -13.75
C ALA A 380 11.09 -15.80 -13.48
N TRP A 381 11.33 -15.53 -12.21
CA TRP A 381 11.77 -14.25 -11.67
C TRP A 381 13.09 -14.44 -10.93
N LEU A 382 13.93 -13.42 -10.97
CA LEU A 382 15.19 -13.32 -10.25
C LEU A 382 15.22 -12.03 -9.47
N ALA A 383 15.71 -12.08 -8.24
CA ALA A 383 16.03 -10.91 -7.42
C ALA A 383 17.37 -11.14 -6.72
N ASP A 384 18.07 -10.07 -6.37
CA ASP A 384 19.24 -10.14 -5.51
C ASP A 384 18.81 -10.31 -4.06
N ALA A 385 19.37 -11.30 -3.37
CA ALA A 385 19.19 -11.49 -1.93
C ALA A 385 20.07 -10.50 -1.14
N PRO A 386 19.79 -10.28 0.15
CA PRO A 386 20.61 -9.38 0.98
C PRO A 386 22.08 -9.84 1.12
N GLU A 387 22.32 -11.15 1.07
CA GLU A 387 23.65 -11.73 1.13
C GLU A 387 24.34 -11.61 -0.24
N ALA A 388 25.52 -11.03 -0.24
CA ALA A 388 26.27 -10.79 -1.47
C ALA A 388 26.54 -12.09 -2.25
N GLY A 389 26.05 -12.14 -3.48
CA GLY A 389 26.20 -13.29 -4.38
C GLY A 389 25.11 -14.36 -4.24
N ASP A 390 24.15 -14.18 -3.33
CA ASP A 390 22.94 -14.98 -3.28
C ASP A 390 21.80 -14.31 -4.06
N HIS A 391 20.89 -15.12 -4.59
CA HIS A 391 19.74 -14.67 -5.36
C HIS A 391 18.48 -15.40 -4.93
N ASP A 392 17.34 -14.71 -5.04
CA ASP A 392 16.02 -15.30 -4.89
C ASP A 392 15.43 -15.61 -6.27
N VAL A 393 14.97 -16.84 -6.46
CA VAL A 393 14.41 -17.35 -7.72
C VAL A 393 12.99 -17.82 -7.47
N ALA A 394 12.03 -17.22 -8.16
CA ALA A 394 10.64 -17.68 -8.17
C ALA A 394 10.30 -18.30 -9.51
N VAL A 395 9.59 -19.43 -9.50
CA VAL A 395 9.11 -20.11 -10.71
C VAL A 395 7.62 -20.39 -10.59
N PHE A 396 6.89 -20.13 -11.65
CA PHE A 396 5.44 -20.20 -11.69
C PHE A 396 4.96 -21.03 -12.88
N ASN A 397 3.92 -21.82 -12.66
CA ASN A 397 3.16 -22.48 -13.72
C ASN A 397 1.79 -21.77 -13.87
N LEU A 398 1.61 -21.01 -14.94
CA LEU A 398 0.35 -20.31 -15.23
C LEU A 398 -0.65 -21.18 -16.03
N GLY A 399 -0.30 -22.43 -16.32
CA GLY A 399 -1.11 -23.37 -17.08
C GLY A 399 -2.06 -24.20 -16.22
N SER A 400 -3.01 -24.84 -16.88
CA SER A 400 -4.00 -25.72 -16.26
C SER A 400 -3.56 -27.19 -16.14
N THR A 401 -2.30 -27.50 -16.47
CA THR A 401 -1.69 -28.84 -16.38
C THR A 401 -0.42 -28.80 -15.56
N GLU A 402 -0.01 -29.95 -15.01
CA GLU A 402 1.31 -30.10 -14.35
C GLU A 402 2.43 -29.90 -15.38
N GLU A 403 3.44 -29.11 -15.02
CA GLU A 403 4.62 -28.85 -15.84
C GLU A 403 5.88 -29.39 -15.20
N GLN A 404 6.74 -30.03 -16.03
CA GLN A 404 8.10 -30.39 -15.67
C GLN A 404 9.02 -29.22 -16.01
N VAL A 405 9.54 -28.55 -15.00
CA VAL A 405 10.47 -27.44 -15.17
C VAL A 405 11.89 -27.97 -15.10
N ASP A 406 12.67 -27.74 -16.13
CA ASP A 406 14.10 -28.07 -16.21
C ASP A 406 14.85 -26.85 -16.78
N LEU A 407 15.44 -26.04 -15.89
CA LEU A 407 16.10 -24.77 -16.21
C LEU A 407 17.58 -24.84 -15.77
N SER A 408 18.46 -24.44 -16.66
CA SER A 408 19.86 -24.18 -16.29
C SER A 408 19.92 -22.84 -15.52
N TRP A 409 20.97 -22.64 -14.74
CA TRP A 409 21.17 -21.36 -14.05
C TRP A 409 21.37 -20.21 -15.05
N SER A 410 21.94 -20.50 -16.23
CA SER A 410 22.03 -19.51 -17.31
C SER A 410 20.69 -19.11 -17.94
N ASP A 411 19.68 -20.03 -17.97
CA ASP A 411 18.30 -19.66 -18.35
C ASP A 411 17.71 -18.61 -17.40
N LEU A 412 18.20 -18.55 -16.16
CA LEU A 412 17.79 -17.63 -15.12
C LEU A 412 18.73 -16.41 -14.98
N GLY A 413 19.69 -16.23 -15.91
CA GLY A 413 20.61 -15.10 -15.90
C GLY A 413 21.82 -15.27 -14.97
N LEU A 414 21.97 -16.42 -14.30
CA LEU A 414 23.08 -16.69 -13.37
C LEU A 414 24.30 -17.26 -14.11
N GLN A 415 25.50 -16.75 -13.77
CA GLN A 415 26.76 -17.20 -14.41
C GLN A 415 27.30 -18.48 -13.80
N SER A 416 26.85 -18.90 -12.62
CA SER A 416 27.31 -20.08 -11.91
C SER A 416 26.85 -21.36 -12.59
N THR A 417 27.71 -22.35 -12.67
CA THR A 417 27.40 -23.69 -13.21
C THR A 417 26.82 -24.62 -12.14
N ARG A 418 27.03 -24.31 -10.87
CA ARG A 418 26.54 -25.07 -9.72
C ARG A 418 26.33 -24.14 -8.53
N VAL A 419 25.18 -24.25 -7.89
CA VAL A 419 24.79 -23.41 -6.74
C VAL A 419 24.17 -24.27 -5.64
N ALA A 420 24.28 -23.82 -4.40
CA ALA A 420 23.45 -24.29 -3.29
C ALA A 420 22.03 -23.79 -3.47
N VAL A 421 21.04 -24.62 -3.15
CA VAL A 421 19.62 -24.34 -3.32
C VAL A 421 18.90 -24.55 -2.00
N ARG A 422 18.08 -23.55 -1.59
CA ARG A 422 17.19 -23.63 -0.44
C ARG A 422 15.76 -23.33 -0.88
N ASP A 423 14.85 -24.24 -0.57
CA ASP A 423 13.42 -24.02 -0.74
C ASP A 423 12.90 -23.15 0.42
N LEU A 424 12.40 -21.95 0.11
CA LEU A 424 11.96 -20.98 1.11
C LEU A 424 10.56 -21.28 1.65
N TRP A 425 9.70 -21.95 0.87
CA TRP A 425 8.41 -22.39 1.34
C TRP A 425 8.53 -23.55 2.33
N LEU A 426 9.38 -24.52 2.02
CA LEU A 426 9.63 -25.69 2.87
C LEU A 426 10.68 -25.42 3.96
N LYS A 427 11.39 -24.26 3.91
CA LYS A 427 12.51 -23.91 4.80
C LYS A 427 13.59 -24.99 4.81
N LYS A 428 13.87 -25.55 3.64
CA LYS A 428 14.72 -26.75 3.51
C LYS A 428 15.86 -26.53 2.51
N SER A 429 17.09 -26.84 2.93
CA SER A 429 18.21 -26.96 1.99
C SER A 429 18.05 -28.21 1.11
N LEU A 430 18.21 -28.02 -0.20
CA LEU A 430 18.15 -29.07 -1.21
C LEU A 430 19.54 -29.52 -1.66
N GLY A 431 20.61 -28.92 -1.08
CA GLY A 431 21.99 -29.17 -1.47
C GLY A 431 22.42 -28.37 -2.69
N GLU A 432 23.51 -28.79 -3.33
CA GLU A 432 24.01 -28.14 -4.55
C GLU A 432 23.42 -28.77 -5.81
N SER A 433 23.14 -27.97 -6.80
CA SER A 433 22.63 -28.43 -8.10
C SER A 433 23.22 -27.64 -9.27
N ASP A 434 23.36 -28.33 -10.40
CA ASP A 434 23.79 -27.76 -11.70
C ASP A 434 22.64 -27.11 -12.47
N ARG A 435 21.38 -27.37 -12.07
CA ARG A 435 20.17 -26.83 -12.68
C ARG A 435 18.97 -27.02 -11.78
N LEU A 436 17.92 -26.25 -12.04
CA LEU A 436 16.65 -26.34 -11.32
C LEU A 436 15.72 -27.35 -12.01
N ARG A 437 15.42 -28.47 -11.32
CA ARG A 437 14.45 -29.47 -11.76
C ARG A 437 13.34 -29.61 -10.75
N ILE A 438 12.13 -29.20 -11.14
CA ILE A 438 10.94 -29.23 -10.28
C ILE A 438 9.70 -29.61 -11.08
N LYS A 439 8.69 -30.12 -10.39
CA LYS A 439 7.33 -30.30 -10.90
C LYS A 439 6.44 -29.23 -10.30
N LEU A 440 5.71 -28.51 -11.11
CA LEU A 440 4.72 -27.55 -10.68
C LEU A 440 3.33 -27.99 -11.11
N ARG A 441 2.45 -28.20 -10.14
CA ARG A 441 1.01 -28.42 -10.38
C ARG A 441 0.41 -27.22 -11.13
N PRO A 442 -0.82 -27.35 -11.66
CA PRO A 442 -1.53 -26.20 -12.22
C PRO A 442 -1.55 -25.03 -11.22
N HIS A 443 -1.24 -23.84 -11.70
CA HIS A 443 -1.25 -22.57 -10.95
C HIS A 443 -0.28 -22.50 -9.77
N ALA A 444 0.60 -23.52 -9.60
CA ALA A 444 1.55 -23.59 -8.51
C ALA A 444 2.80 -22.73 -8.75
N SER A 445 3.47 -22.38 -7.66
CA SER A 445 4.75 -21.69 -7.65
C SER A 445 5.76 -22.37 -6.73
N ALA A 446 7.04 -22.01 -6.93
CA ALA A 446 8.13 -22.34 -6.03
C ALA A 446 9.02 -21.12 -5.83
N LEU A 447 9.64 -20.99 -4.66
CA LEU A 447 10.53 -19.88 -4.32
C LEU A 447 11.80 -20.45 -3.66
N PHE A 448 12.95 -20.09 -4.22
CA PHE A 448 14.23 -20.59 -3.79
C PHE A 448 15.20 -19.44 -3.52
N ARG A 449 16.09 -19.64 -2.55
CA ARG A 449 17.35 -18.90 -2.47
C ARG A 449 18.45 -19.77 -3.05
N VAL A 450 19.30 -19.17 -3.89
CA VAL A 450 20.42 -19.84 -4.54
C VAL A 450 21.69 -19.01 -4.37
N GLY A 451 22.83 -19.68 -4.16
CA GLY A 451 24.10 -19.01 -3.93
C GLY A 451 25.32 -19.93 -4.05
N SER A 452 26.51 -19.36 -3.96
CA SER A 452 27.79 -20.09 -4.14
C SER A 452 28.28 -20.83 -2.88
N GLY A 453 27.62 -20.63 -1.73
CA GLY A 453 27.96 -21.22 -0.44
C GLY A 453 26.76 -21.80 0.30
N PRO A 454 26.96 -22.38 1.50
CA PRO A 454 25.87 -22.90 2.31
C PRO A 454 24.84 -21.77 2.63
N ILE A 455 23.61 -21.96 2.19
CA ILE A 455 22.54 -20.98 2.42
C ILE A 455 21.93 -21.23 3.80
N GLY A 456 22.06 -20.25 4.69
CA GLY A 456 21.42 -20.23 6.00
C GLY A 456 19.93 -19.91 5.93
N SER A 457 19.24 -19.93 7.08
CA SER A 457 17.86 -19.46 7.18
C SER A 457 17.79 -17.94 6.94
N ALA A 458 16.90 -17.49 6.07
CA ALA A 458 16.67 -16.06 5.81
C ALA A 458 16.02 -15.32 7.00
N SER A 459 15.63 -16.03 8.05
CA SER A 459 14.93 -15.47 9.24
C SER A 459 15.75 -14.47 10.06
N ALA A 460 17.08 -14.45 9.90
CA ALA A 460 17.97 -13.56 10.67
C ALA A 460 17.73 -12.04 10.41
N PHE A 461 17.01 -11.67 9.35
CA PHE A 461 16.79 -10.28 8.95
C PHE A 461 15.56 -9.65 9.58
N LEU A 462 14.53 -10.41 9.93
CA LEU A 462 13.31 -9.90 10.55
C LEU A 462 13.50 -9.48 12.03
N THR A 463 14.54 -9.95 12.69
CA THR A 463 14.80 -9.72 14.13
C THR A 463 15.62 -8.46 14.44
N LYS A 464 16.01 -7.67 13.44
CA LYS A 464 16.87 -6.48 13.60
C LYS A 464 16.16 -5.14 13.35
N GLN A 465 14.83 -5.09 13.37
CA GLN A 465 14.06 -3.83 13.29
C GLN A 465 13.65 -3.31 14.66
#